data_ccab6de8af346c92268abd9837e538f3
#
_entry.id   ccab6de8af346c92268abd9837e538f3
#
_cell.length_a   1.000
_cell.length_b   1.000
_cell.length_c   1.000
_cell.angle_alpha   90.00
_cell.angle_beta   90.00
_cell.angle_gamma   90.00
#
_symmetry.space_group_name_H-M   'P 1'
#
loop_
_entity.id
_entity.type
_entity.pdbx_description
1 polymer ?
#
loop_
_entity_poly.entity_id
_entity_poly.type
_entity_poly.pdbx_seq_one_letter_code
_entity_poly.pdbx_strand_id
1 'polypeptide(L)'
;MPRLLMIKTTSLGDVIHNLPVITDIHAHLPDTQIDWVVEESFADIPRLHPGVNRVITVAIRRWRKHLLQADTWREIRGLRQALQQNRYDHIIDTQGLFKSAILGAQAQGIYHGQNAASAREPLAAMFYQRRHAVARGQHAVTRNRLLAAQALGYHLNSLAPDYGIQAGPAATALALPARYIAALHATSRDSKLWPEQHWIALGQALQQQGLAMVLPWGNASEQARAQRIASAVPNSMVLPRLSLNDLAAVLGQAQAAIGVDTGLVHLAAALDLPTVAIYTDTDPSLTGVLAHDSSKAINLGNKGEIPAVASVLAALNSVSQPQA
;
A
#
# COMPACT_ATOMS: atom_id res chain seq x y z
N MET A 1 -7.94 -22.29 -17.66
CA MET A 1 -7.38 -21.04 -17.18
C MET A 1 -6.51 -21.36 -15.98
N PRO A 2 -5.24 -20.97 -15.96
CA PRO A 2 -4.36 -21.15 -14.81
C PRO A 2 -4.92 -20.41 -13.59
N ARG A 3 -4.75 -20.99 -12.40
CA ARG A 3 -5.17 -20.39 -11.12
C ARG A 3 -3.98 -20.11 -10.24
N LEU A 4 -3.89 -18.91 -9.73
CA LEU A 4 -2.82 -18.44 -8.87
C LEU A 4 -3.36 -17.93 -7.54
N LEU A 5 -2.72 -18.32 -6.43
CA LEU A 5 -2.96 -17.76 -5.12
C LEU A 5 -1.81 -16.84 -4.72
N MET A 6 -2.10 -15.56 -4.55
CA MET A 6 -1.15 -14.56 -4.06
C MET A 6 -1.27 -14.43 -2.53
N ILE A 7 -0.14 -14.52 -1.81
CA ILE A 7 -0.09 -14.31 -0.37
C ILE A 7 0.66 -13.02 -0.07
N LYS A 8 -0.08 -11.98 0.32
CA LYS A 8 0.45 -10.70 0.81
C LYS A 8 -0.54 -10.10 1.80
N THR A 9 -0.27 -10.26 3.08
CA THR A 9 -1.26 -9.99 4.12
C THR A 9 -1.15 -8.60 4.75
N THR A 10 0.04 -8.10 5.01
CA THR A 10 0.32 -6.85 5.75
C THR A 10 1.66 -6.25 5.29
N SER A 11 1.99 -4.96 5.52
CA SER A 11 1.09 -3.90 5.95
C SER A 11 0.41 -3.21 4.76
N LEU A 12 -0.32 -2.10 4.95
CA LEU A 12 -1.00 -1.39 3.85
C LEU A 12 -0.04 -1.06 2.69
N GLY A 13 1.12 -0.45 2.99
CA GLY A 13 2.13 -0.14 1.97
C GLY A 13 2.67 -1.41 1.29
N ASP A 14 2.93 -2.50 2.05
CA ASP A 14 3.39 -3.76 1.46
C ASP A 14 2.34 -4.39 0.53
N VAL A 15 1.04 -4.26 0.85
CA VAL A 15 -0.06 -4.74 -0.02
C VAL A 15 -0.09 -3.93 -1.31
N ILE A 16 0.04 -2.60 -1.23
CA ILE A 16 0.10 -1.71 -2.40
C ILE A 16 1.33 -2.03 -3.26
N HIS A 17 2.51 -2.22 -2.65
CA HIS A 17 3.75 -2.62 -3.34
C HIS A 17 3.63 -3.96 -4.09
N ASN A 18 2.58 -4.71 -3.87
CA ASN A 18 2.35 -5.97 -4.55
C ASN A 18 1.37 -5.88 -5.72
N LEU A 19 0.66 -4.76 -5.90
CA LEU A 19 -0.27 -4.56 -7.03
C LEU A 19 0.42 -4.71 -8.40
N PRO A 20 1.64 -4.16 -8.64
CA PRO A 20 2.32 -4.31 -9.92
C PRO A 20 2.62 -5.76 -10.31
N VAL A 21 2.67 -6.68 -9.33
CA VAL A 21 2.83 -8.12 -9.61
C VAL A 21 1.62 -8.65 -10.39
N ILE A 22 0.42 -8.18 -10.06
CA ILE A 22 -0.82 -8.62 -10.73
C ILE A 22 -0.85 -8.12 -12.16
N THR A 23 -0.50 -6.84 -12.37
CA THR A 23 -0.39 -6.26 -13.72
C THR A 23 0.63 -7.02 -14.57
N ASP A 24 1.84 -7.30 -14.03
CA ASP A 24 2.87 -8.07 -14.73
C ASP A 24 2.38 -9.48 -15.12
N ILE A 25 1.71 -10.17 -14.18
CA ILE A 25 1.19 -11.52 -14.46
C ILE A 25 0.20 -11.47 -15.61
N HIS A 26 -0.76 -10.54 -15.61
CA HIS A 26 -1.74 -10.43 -16.70
C HIS A 26 -1.11 -10.00 -18.02
N ALA A 27 -0.04 -9.20 -18.00
CA ALA A 27 0.69 -8.83 -19.20
C ALA A 27 1.38 -10.02 -19.89
N HIS A 28 1.81 -11.03 -19.11
CA HIS A 28 2.51 -12.20 -19.62
C HIS A 28 1.66 -13.47 -19.69
N LEU A 29 0.64 -13.57 -18.83
CA LEU A 29 -0.26 -14.71 -18.67
C LEU A 29 -1.71 -14.21 -18.53
N PRO A 30 -2.31 -13.66 -19.60
CA PRO A 30 -3.57 -12.90 -19.55
C PRO A 30 -4.77 -13.70 -19.02
N ASP A 31 -4.79 -15.03 -19.22
CA ASP A 31 -5.91 -15.89 -18.81
C ASP A 31 -5.81 -16.39 -17.35
N THR A 32 -4.87 -15.86 -16.55
CA THR A 32 -4.66 -16.30 -15.18
C THR A 32 -5.71 -15.76 -14.24
N GLN A 33 -6.40 -16.64 -13.50
CA GLN A 33 -7.28 -16.24 -12.39
C GLN A 33 -6.46 -16.08 -11.12
N ILE A 34 -6.46 -14.87 -10.53
CA ILE A 34 -5.67 -14.55 -9.35
C ILE A 34 -6.58 -14.35 -8.14
N ASP A 35 -6.46 -15.23 -7.15
CA ASP A 35 -7.02 -15.05 -5.81
C ASP A 35 -5.93 -14.45 -4.89
N TRP A 36 -6.31 -13.54 -3.97
CA TRP A 36 -5.36 -12.87 -3.09
C TRP A 36 -5.75 -12.98 -1.62
N VAL A 37 -4.82 -13.48 -0.79
CA VAL A 37 -4.97 -13.55 0.68
C VAL A 37 -4.42 -12.29 1.32
N VAL A 38 -5.26 -11.57 2.06
CA VAL A 38 -4.94 -10.27 2.68
C VAL A 38 -5.63 -10.10 4.03
N GLU A 39 -5.03 -9.33 4.95
CA GLU A 39 -5.67 -8.94 6.21
C GLU A 39 -6.96 -8.14 5.95
N GLU A 40 -8.03 -8.42 6.69
CA GLU A 40 -9.37 -7.84 6.51
C GLU A 40 -9.34 -6.31 6.39
N SER A 41 -8.49 -5.64 7.17
CA SER A 41 -8.35 -4.17 7.17
C SER A 41 -7.75 -3.59 5.88
N PHE A 42 -7.21 -4.41 4.99
CA PHE A 42 -6.59 -3.98 3.73
C PHE A 42 -7.28 -4.60 2.50
N ALA A 43 -8.39 -5.29 2.70
CA ALA A 43 -9.08 -6.05 1.64
C ALA A 43 -9.53 -5.19 0.46
N ASP A 44 -9.81 -3.91 0.68
CA ASP A 44 -10.25 -3.00 -0.38
C ASP A 44 -9.13 -2.77 -1.41
N ILE A 45 -7.85 -2.80 -1.01
CA ILE A 45 -6.74 -2.53 -1.93
C ILE A 45 -6.64 -3.54 -3.08
N PRO A 46 -6.60 -4.87 -2.84
CA PRO A 46 -6.66 -5.83 -3.95
C PRO A 46 -7.95 -5.75 -4.77
N ARG A 47 -9.07 -5.34 -4.18
CA ARG A 47 -10.35 -5.17 -4.89
C ARG A 47 -10.33 -4.02 -5.91
N LEU A 48 -9.45 -3.02 -5.72
CA LEU A 48 -9.27 -1.95 -6.70
C LEU A 48 -8.63 -2.45 -8.00
N HIS A 49 -7.93 -3.59 -7.98
CA HIS A 49 -7.24 -4.11 -9.16
C HIS A 49 -8.17 -5.05 -9.95
N PRO A 50 -8.53 -4.74 -11.21
CA PRO A 50 -9.45 -5.54 -12.01
C PRO A 50 -8.94 -6.96 -12.30
N GLY A 51 -7.64 -7.18 -12.25
CA GLY A 51 -7.02 -8.49 -12.42
C GLY A 51 -7.09 -9.41 -11.21
N VAL A 52 -7.64 -8.97 -10.07
CA VAL A 52 -7.86 -9.82 -8.89
C VAL A 52 -9.25 -10.44 -8.97
N ASN A 53 -9.30 -11.76 -9.11
CA ASN A 53 -10.55 -12.50 -9.22
C ASN A 53 -11.31 -12.62 -7.89
N ARG A 54 -10.59 -12.96 -6.80
CA ARG A 54 -11.17 -13.13 -5.47
C ARG A 54 -10.23 -12.66 -4.38
N VAL A 55 -10.76 -11.92 -3.39
CA VAL A 55 -10.04 -11.53 -2.19
C VAL A 55 -10.46 -12.42 -1.03
N ILE A 56 -9.50 -13.16 -0.46
CA ILE A 56 -9.67 -14.03 0.69
C ILE A 56 -9.13 -13.29 1.91
N THR A 57 -10.01 -12.92 2.84
CA THR A 57 -9.63 -12.14 4.02
C THR A 57 -9.15 -13.02 5.15
N VAL A 58 -8.12 -12.55 5.86
CA VAL A 58 -7.68 -13.09 7.15
C VAL A 58 -7.76 -12.01 8.21
N ALA A 59 -8.00 -12.37 9.46
CA ALA A 59 -8.09 -11.44 10.58
C ALA A 59 -7.07 -11.78 11.68
N ILE A 60 -5.81 -12.02 11.29
CA ILE A 60 -4.77 -12.51 12.20
C ILE A 60 -4.59 -11.59 13.40
N ARG A 61 -4.68 -10.25 13.18
CA ARG A 61 -4.54 -9.25 14.24
C ARG A 61 -5.65 -9.36 15.28
N ARG A 62 -6.88 -9.62 14.84
CA ARG A 62 -8.05 -9.79 15.70
C ARG A 62 -8.05 -11.17 16.34
N TRP A 63 -7.81 -12.24 15.59
CA TRP A 63 -7.78 -13.60 16.11
C TRP A 63 -6.80 -13.79 17.26
N ARG A 64 -5.60 -13.22 17.15
CA ARG A 64 -4.57 -13.27 18.22
C ARG A 64 -5.04 -12.71 19.57
N LYS A 65 -6.00 -11.79 19.56
CA LYS A 65 -6.58 -11.19 20.77
C LYS A 65 -7.75 -11.99 21.33
N HIS A 66 -8.31 -12.91 20.54
CA HIS A 66 -9.56 -13.60 20.82
C HIS A 66 -9.47 -15.13 20.63
N LEU A 67 -8.30 -15.73 20.91
CA LEU A 67 -8.06 -17.17 20.70
C LEU A 67 -8.98 -18.09 21.50
N LEU A 68 -9.57 -17.61 22.60
CA LEU A 68 -10.51 -18.37 23.44
C LEU A 68 -11.96 -18.33 22.92
N GLN A 69 -12.27 -17.52 21.92
CA GLN A 69 -13.61 -17.38 21.38
C GLN A 69 -13.88 -18.42 20.28
N ALA A 70 -15.04 -19.10 20.36
CA ALA A 70 -15.45 -20.12 19.38
C ALA A 70 -15.58 -19.54 17.96
N ASP A 71 -15.99 -18.26 17.85
CA ASP A 71 -16.13 -17.55 16.57
C ASP A 71 -14.79 -17.41 15.84
N THR A 72 -13.70 -17.16 16.58
CA THR A 72 -12.33 -17.12 16.01
C THR A 72 -11.99 -18.45 15.33
N TRP A 73 -12.28 -19.56 15.96
CA TRP A 73 -12.00 -20.89 15.38
C TRP A 73 -12.95 -21.25 14.24
N ARG A 74 -14.18 -20.71 14.25
CA ARG A 74 -15.10 -20.85 13.12
C ARG A 74 -14.58 -20.10 11.89
N GLU A 75 -14.10 -18.87 12.07
CA GLU A 75 -13.49 -18.07 11.00
C GLU A 75 -12.21 -18.71 10.46
N ILE A 76 -11.32 -19.21 11.32
CA ILE A 76 -10.09 -19.91 10.91
C ILE A 76 -10.42 -21.17 10.09
N ARG A 77 -11.46 -21.93 10.49
CA ARG A 77 -11.93 -23.10 9.71
C ARG A 77 -12.50 -22.68 8.37
N GLY A 78 -13.30 -21.60 8.34
CA GLY A 78 -13.83 -21.03 7.10
C GLY A 78 -12.72 -20.58 6.15
N LEU A 79 -11.67 -19.93 6.67
CA LEU A 79 -10.49 -19.57 5.88
C LEU A 79 -9.83 -20.82 5.27
N ARG A 80 -9.58 -21.86 6.08
CA ARG A 80 -8.98 -23.10 5.58
C ARG A 80 -9.82 -23.71 4.46
N GLN A 81 -11.14 -23.77 4.63
CA GLN A 81 -12.05 -24.24 3.58
C GLN A 81 -11.94 -23.38 2.31
N ALA A 82 -11.91 -22.05 2.44
CA ALA A 82 -11.76 -21.13 1.31
C ALA A 82 -10.44 -21.31 0.56
N LEU A 83 -9.32 -21.60 1.26
CA LEU A 83 -8.02 -21.88 0.66
C LEU A 83 -7.97 -23.24 -0.04
N GLN A 84 -8.75 -24.21 0.44
CA GLN A 84 -8.83 -25.58 -0.10
C GLN A 84 -9.92 -25.76 -1.16
N GLN A 85 -10.78 -24.76 -1.35
CA GLN A 85 -11.89 -24.82 -2.30
C GLN A 85 -11.42 -25.01 -3.73
N ASN A 86 -10.28 -24.40 -4.07
CA ASN A 86 -9.67 -24.46 -5.40
C ASN A 86 -8.30 -25.15 -5.30
N ARG A 87 -7.94 -25.87 -6.36
CA ARG A 87 -6.55 -26.25 -6.60
C ARG A 87 -5.90 -25.14 -7.43
N TYR A 88 -4.75 -24.64 -6.98
CA TYR A 88 -3.98 -23.63 -7.67
C TYR A 88 -2.82 -24.26 -8.43
N ASP A 89 -2.51 -23.75 -9.62
CA ASP A 89 -1.31 -24.15 -10.35
C ASP A 89 -0.08 -23.58 -9.63
N HIS A 90 -0.17 -22.33 -9.15
CA HIS A 90 0.88 -21.66 -8.41
C HIS A 90 0.34 -20.94 -7.17
N ILE A 91 1.07 -21.03 -6.07
CA ILE A 91 0.88 -20.25 -4.84
C ILE A 91 2.14 -19.42 -4.66
N ILE A 92 2.05 -18.09 -4.57
CA ILE A 92 3.22 -17.21 -4.46
C ILE A 92 3.12 -16.40 -3.16
N ASP A 93 4.06 -16.61 -2.24
CA ASP A 93 4.20 -15.79 -1.02
C ASP A 93 5.25 -14.70 -1.23
N THR A 94 4.77 -13.48 -1.48
CA THR A 94 5.61 -12.29 -1.56
C THR A 94 5.82 -11.61 -0.21
N GLN A 95 5.18 -12.10 0.87
CA GLN A 95 5.34 -11.57 2.22
C GLN A 95 6.64 -12.04 2.87
N GLY A 96 7.01 -13.32 2.71
CA GLY A 96 8.23 -13.91 3.25
C GLY A 96 8.30 -13.93 4.78
N LEU A 97 7.15 -14.05 5.47
CA LEU A 97 7.05 -14.19 6.92
C LEU A 97 6.57 -15.61 7.28
N PHE A 98 6.97 -16.11 8.44
CA PHE A 98 6.55 -17.42 8.93
C PHE A 98 5.02 -17.60 8.96
N LYS A 99 4.31 -16.57 9.43
CA LYS A 99 2.84 -16.57 9.47
C LYS A 99 2.19 -16.64 8.08
N SER A 100 2.76 -15.97 7.06
CA SER A 100 2.24 -16.02 5.69
C SER A 100 2.55 -17.36 5.03
N ALA A 101 3.72 -17.91 5.33
CA ALA A 101 4.12 -19.23 4.85
C ALA A 101 3.21 -20.35 5.36
N ILE A 102 2.80 -20.31 6.64
CA ILE A 102 1.80 -21.25 7.20
C ILE A 102 0.45 -21.09 6.51
N LEU A 103 0.03 -19.86 6.19
CA LEU A 103 -1.25 -19.63 5.49
C LEU A 103 -1.24 -20.28 4.11
N GLY A 104 -0.21 -19.99 3.30
CA GLY A 104 -0.11 -20.53 1.96
C GLY A 104 0.04 -22.04 1.92
N ALA A 105 0.70 -22.63 2.91
CA ALA A 105 0.84 -24.09 3.04
C ALA A 105 -0.49 -24.85 3.26
N GLN A 106 -1.58 -24.15 3.58
CA GLN A 106 -2.91 -24.76 3.70
C GLN A 106 -3.64 -24.90 2.36
N ALA A 107 -3.20 -24.18 1.32
CA ALA A 107 -3.75 -24.29 -0.02
C ALA A 107 -3.08 -25.44 -0.81
N GLN A 108 -3.72 -25.87 -1.90
CA GLN A 108 -3.21 -26.95 -2.76
C GLN A 108 -2.62 -26.36 -4.05
N GLY A 109 -1.33 -26.58 -4.30
CA GLY A 109 -0.64 -26.09 -5.49
C GLY A 109 0.89 -26.10 -5.33
N ILE A 110 1.63 -25.70 -6.38
CA ILE A 110 3.08 -25.53 -6.28
C ILE A 110 3.36 -24.23 -5.51
N TYR A 111 3.97 -24.37 -4.34
CA TYR A 111 4.19 -23.24 -3.43
C TYR A 111 5.56 -22.60 -3.64
N HIS A 112 5.56 -21.34 -4.07
CA HIS A 112 6.73 -20.52 -4.34
C HIS A 112 6.93 -19.45 -3.26
N GLY A 113 8.18 -19.16 -2.94
CA GLY A 113 8.56 -18.05 -2.07
C GLY A 113 10.06 -17.76 -2.15
N GLN A 114 10.50 -16.79 -1.39
CA GLN A 114 11.91 -16.44 -1.33
C GLN A 114 12.72 -17.52 -0.59
N ASN A 115 13.97 -17.73 -1.01
CA ASN A 115 14.89 -18.60 -0.26
C ASN A 115 15.24 -17.99 1.12
N ALA A 116 15.88 -18.74 2.00
CA ALA A 116 16.20 -18.30 3.36
C ALA A 116 17.08 -17.04 3.40
N ALA A 117 17.98 -16.84 2.43
CA ALA A 117 18.83 -15.66 2.34
C ALA A 117 18.06 -14.40 1.92
N SER A 118 16.99 -14.56 1.15
CA SER A 118 16.18 -13.46 0.61
C SER A 118 14.94 -13.16 1.45
N ALA A 119 14.35 -14.16 2.10
CA ALA A 119 13.12 -14.01 2.89
C ALA A 119 13.32 -13.05 4.07
N ARG A 120 12.26 -12.34 4.44
CA ARG A 120 12.24 -11.44 5.61
C ARG A 120 12.46 -12.23 6.90
N GLU A 121 11.81 -13.39 7.01
CA GLU A 121 12.05 -14.38 8.06
C GLU A 121 12.57 -15.68 7.39
N PRO A 122 13.83 -16.07 7.62
CA PRO A 122 14.45 -17.23 6.95
C PRO A 122 13.65 -18.54 7.11
N LEU A 123 12.98 -18.72 8.26
CA LEU A 123 12.17 -19.91 8.55
C LEU A 123 10.96 -20.07 7.59
N ALA A 124 10.48 -18.99 6.98
CA ALA A 124 9.40 -19.06 5.99
C ALA A 124 9.78 -19.97 4.81
N ALA A 125 11.07 -19.98 4.44
CA ALA A 125 11.56 -20.77 3.31
C ALA A 125 11.37 -22.29 3.50
N MET A 126 11.16 -22.77 4.72
CA MET A 126 10.92 -24.20 4.98
C MET A 126 9.60 -24.71 4.39
N PHE A 127 8.62 -23.82 4.19
CA PHE A 127 7.30 -24.16 3.68
C PHE A 127 7.23 -24.16 2.14
N TYR A 128 8.20 -23.52 1.45
CA TYR A 128 8.15 -23.37 0.01
C TYR A 128 8.75 -24.59 -0.70
N GLN A 129 8.00 -25.13 -1.65
CA GLN A 129 8.47 -26.21 -2.54
C GLN A 129 9.46 -25.66 -3.58
N ARG A 130 9.24 -24.44 -4.05
CA ARG A 130 10.11 -23.71 -4.97
C ARG A 130 10.62 -22.44 -4.32
N ARG A 131 11.94 -22.32 -4.18
CA ARG A 131 12.61 -21.22 -3.47
C ARG A 131 13.40 -20.40 -4.46
N HIS A 132 13.16 -19.10 -4.47
CA HIS A 132 13.75 -18.16 -5.41
C HIS A 132 14.71 -17.20 -4.71
N ALA A 133 15.85 -16.94 -5.33
CA ALA A 133 16.81 -15.96 -4.85
C ALA A 133 16.46 -14.57 -5.38
N VAL A 134 16.12 -13.65 -4.47
CA VAL A 134 15.81 -12.24 -4.79
C VAL A 134 16.64 -11.34 -3.90
N ALA A 135 17.49 -10.51 -4.49
CA ALA A 135 18.41 -9.66 -3.74
C ALA A 135 17.68 -8.74 -2.75
N ARG A 136 18.23 -8.60 -1.52
CA ARG A 136 17.62 -7.77 -0.46
C ARG A 136 17.80 -6.26 -0.68
N GLY A 137 18.85 -5.85 -1.36
CA GLY A 137 19.18 -4.44 -1.63
C GLY A 137 18.35 -3.79 -2.73
N GLN A 138 17.27 -4.43 -3.18
CA GLN A 138 16.36 -3.86 -4.18
C GLN A 138 15.09 -3.35 -3.51
N HIS A 139 14.44 -2.39 -4.17
CA HIS A 139 13.16 -1.85 -3.73
C HIS A 139 12.09 -2.94 -3.56
N ALA A 140 11.23 -2.82 -2.55
CA ALA A 140 10.21 -3.82 -2.20
C ALA A 140 9.29 -4.17 -3.38
N VAL A 141 8.87 -3.20 -4.19
CA VAL A 141 8.08 -3.42 -5.42
C VAL A 141 8.83 -4.32 -6.39
N THR A 142 10.10 -3.98 -6.70
CA THR A 142 10.94 -4.76 -7.62
C THR A 142 11.15 -6.18 -7.11
N ARG A 143 11.37 -6.35 -5.80
CA ARG A 143 11.54 -7.68 -5.20
C ARG A 143 10.30 -8.57 -5.34
N ASN A 144 9.10 -8.00 -5.13
CA ASN A 144 7.85 -8.74 -5.29
C ASN A 144 7.67 -9.18 -6.76
N ARG A 145 7.91 -8.27 -7.71
CA ARG A 145 7.81 -8.50 -9.15
C ARG A 145 8.81 -9.56 -9.63
N LEU A 146 10.08 -9.48 -9.20
CA LEU A 146 11.10 -10.47 -9.54
C LEU A 146 10.79 -11.86 -8.99
N LEU A 147 10.25 -11.96 -7.77
CA LEU A 147 9.83 -13.24 -7.22
C LEU A 147 8.75 -13.88 -8.09
N ALA A 148 7.73 -13.13 -8.48
CA ALA A 148 6.66 -13.64 -9.35
C ALA A 148 7.18 -14.01 -10.74
N ALA A 149 8.05 -13.18 -11.32
CA ALA A 149 8.68 -13.46 -12.62
C ALA A 149 9.46 -14.77 -12.60
N GLN A 150 10.29 -15.00 -11.57
CA GLN A 150 11.03 -16.26 -11.41
C GLN A 150 10.10 -17.46 -11.15
N ALA A 151 9.03 -17.26 -10.38
CA ALA A 151 8.06 -18.32 -10.06
C ALA A 151 7.29 -18.80 -11.30
N LEU A 152 6.97 -17.89 -12.21
CA LEU A 152 6.12 -18.12 -13.37
C LEU A 152 6.88 -18.19 -14.69
N GLY A 153 8.20 -17.95 -14.68
CA GLY A 153 9.07 -18.13 -15.84
C GLY A 153 8.98 -17.01 -16.88
N TYR A 154 8.63 -15.77 -16.48
CA TYR A 154 8.68 -14.61 -17.37
C TYR A 154 9.78 -13.62 -16.97
N HIS A 155 10.07 -12.65 -17.83
CA HIS A 155 10.99 -11.55 -17.58
C HIS A 155 10.24 -10.22 -17.46
N LEU A 156 10.70 -9.33 -16.58
CA LEU A 156 10.12 -8.00 -16.48
C LEU A 156 10.52 -7.15 -17.70
N ASN A 157 9.54 -6.60 -18.39
CA ASN A 157 9.74 -5.73 -19.55
C ASN A 157 10.21 -4.32 -19.17
N SER A 158 9.84 -3.85 -17.97
CA SER A 158 10.21 -2.55 -17.41
C SER A 158 10.37 -2.63 -15.91
N LEU A 159 11.22 -1.80 -15.33
CA LEU A 159 11.32 -1.62 -13.88
C LEU A 159 10.30 -0.62 -13.34
N ALA A 160 9.74 0.27 -14.18
CA ALA A 160 8.64 1.16 -13.78
C ALA A 160 7.42 0.33 -13.36
N PRO A 161 6.86 0.56 -12.16
CA PRO A 161 5.70 -0.21 -11.69
C PRO A 161 4.41 0.28 -12.35
N ASP A 162 3.59 -0.63 -12.85
CA ASP A 162 2.19 -0.36 -13.15
C ASP A 162 1.33 -0.99 -12.07
N TYR A 163 0.63 -0.16 -11.31
CA TYR A 163 -0.21 -0.63 -10.20
C TYR A 163 -1.57 -1.18 -10.66
N GLY A 164 -1.99 -0.89 -11.89
CA GLY A 164 -3.21 -1.42 -12.49
C GLY A 164 -4.51 -1.02 -11.76
N ILE A 165 -4.48 0.00 -10.92
CA ILE A 165 -5.65 0.47 -10.16
C ILE A 165 -6.09 1.85 -10.61
N GLN A 166 -7.38 2.11 -10.44
CA GLN A 166 -8.00 3.41 -10.65
C GLN A 166 -8.91 3.75 -9.49
N ALA A 167 -8.99 5.03 -9.14
CA ALA A 167 -9.95 5.49 -8.16
C ALA A 167 -11.37 5.34 -8.72
N GLY A 168 -12.17 4.52 -8.07
CA GLY A 168 -13.60 4.43 -8.34
C GLY A 168 -14.36 5.60 -7.69
N PRO A 169 -15.70 5.69 -7.90
CA PRO A 169 -16.53 6.64 -7.16
C PRO A 169 -16.52 6.29 -5.67
N ALA A 170 -16.54 7.33 -4.82
CA ALA A 170 -16.73 7.12 -3.38
C ALA A 170 -18.12 6.59 -3.10
N ALA A 171 -18.22 5.57 -2.24
CA ALA A 171 -19.50 5.11 -1.74
C ALA A 171 -20.17 6.14 -0.82
N THR A 172 -19.34 6.94 -0.10
CA THR A 172 -19.78 8.01 0.77
C THR A 172 -19.75 9.34 0.02
N ALA A 173 -20.91 10.01 -0.08
CA ALA A 173 -20.98 11.34 -0.65
C ALA A 173 -20.29 12.36 0.28
N LEU A 174 -19.23 13.00 -0.21
CA LEU A 174 -18.46 14.01 0.52
C LEU A 174 -18.48 15.33 -0.26
N ALA A 175 -18.78 16.41 0.43
CA ALA A 175 -18.61 17.75 -0.12
C ALA A 175 -17.15 18.19 -0.01
N LEU A 176 -16.31 17.70 -0.91
CA LEU A 176 -14.88 18.03 -0.94
C LEU A 176 -14.66 19.44 -1.50
N PRO A 177 -13.60 20.15 -1.05
CA PRO A 177 -13.18 21.40 -1.67
C PRO A 177 -12.88 21.20 -3.16
N ALA A 178 -13.19 22.19 -3.99
CA ALA A 178 -12.97 22.12 -5.44
C ALA A 178 -11.49 21.91 -5.84
N ARG A 179 -10.56 22.45 -5.02
CA ARG A 179 -9.12 22.32 -5.20
C ARG A 179 -8.48 22.02 -3.87
N TYR A 180 -7.84 20.86 -3.77
CA TYR A 180 -7.22 20.44 -2.50
C TYR A 180 -6.00 19.55 -2.70
N ILE A 181 -5.20 19.52 -1.64
CA ILE A 181 -4.09 18.60 -1.43
C ILE A 181 -4.49 17.60 -0.36
N ALA A 182 -4.28 16.31 -0.62
CA ALA A 182 -4.45 15.28 0.39
C ALA A 182 -3.25 15.32 1.37
N ALA A 183 -3.49 15.72 2.61
CA ALA A 183 -2.49 15.85 3.66
C ALA A 183 -2.46 14.59 4.54
N LEU A 184 -1.59 13.63 4.21
CA LEU A 184 -1.50 12.31 4.83
C LEU A 184 -0.56 12.39 6.04
N HIS A 185 -1.04 13.06 7.09
CA HIS A 185 -0.25 13.54 8.24
C HIS A 185 0.06 12.48 9.30
N ALA A 186 -0.54 11.29 9.19
CA ALA A 186 -0.53 10.26 10.23
C ALA A 186 0.18 8.98 9.78
N THR A 187 0.83 8.31 10.73
CA THR A 187 1.54 7.05 10.52
C THR A 187 1.55 6.22 11.81
N SER A 188 1.93 4.95 11.72
CA SER A 188 1.90 3.99 12.82
C SER A 188 2.98 4.20 13.90
N ARG A 189 3.95 5.08 13.68
CA ARG A 189 5.06 5.36 14.61
C ARG A 189 5.26 6.86 14.74
N ASP A 190 5.38 7.34 15.97
CA ASP A 190 5.58 8.77 16.23
C ASP A 190 6.90 9.31 15.68
N SER A 191 7.96 8.47 15.61
CA SER A 191 9.25 8.81 15.01
C SER A 191 9.18 9.15 13.50
N LYS A 192 8.13 8.71 12.81
CA LYS A 192 7.88 9.00 11.39
C LYS A 192 7.00 10.23 11.17
N LEU A 193 6.51 10.85 12.23
CA LEU A 193 5.65 12.02 12.12
C LEU A 193 6.46 13.26 11.73
N TRP A 194 5.94 14.02 10.78
CA TRP A 194 6.42 15.37 10.51
C TRP A 194 5.79 16.34 11.52
N PRO A 195 6.51 17.36 12.07
CA PRO A 195 5.98 18.23 13.11
C PRO A 195 4.65 18.92 12.75
N GLU A 196 3.71 19.06 13.70
CA GLU A 196 2.42 19.71 13.46
C GLU A 196 2.60 21.15 12.98
N GLN A 197 3.58 21.88 13.50
CA GLN A 197 3.88 23.25 13.08
C GLN A 197 4.29 23.33 11.61
N HIS A 198 4.96 22.30 11.08
CA HIS A 198 5.30 22.23 9.67
C HIS A 198 4.05 21.99 8.80
N TRP A 199 3.11 21.14 9.26
CA TRP A 199 1.82 20.96 8.58
C TRP A 199 0.99 22.25 8.57
N ILE A 200 0.99 23.01 9.66
CA ILE A 200 0.29 24.31 9.76
C ILE A 200 0.92 25.31 8.78
N ALA A 201 2.25 25.44 8.80
CA ALA A 201 2.94 26.36 7.89
C ALA A 201 2.75 25.97 6.42
N LEU A 202 2.78 24.67 6.09
CA LEU A 202 2.47 24.15 4.76
C LEU A 202 1.04 24.53 4.35
N GLY A 203 0.06 24.30 5.22
CA GLY A 203 -1.34 24.59 4.94
C GLY A 203 -1.60 26.07 4.70
N GLN A 204 -0.97 26.97 5.47
CA GLN A 204 -1.05 28.41 5.27
C GLN A 204 -0.47 28.84 3.91
N ALA A 205 0.65 28.22 3.49
CA ALA A 205 1.22 28.49 2.17
C ALA A 205 0.35 27.97 1.02
N LEU A 206 -0.28 26.79 1.18
CA LEU A 206 -1.23 26.22 0.20
C LEU A 206 -2.49 27.09 0.09
N GLN A 207 -2.99 27.62 1.19
CA GLN A 207 -4.14 28.52 1.21
C GLN A 207 -3.89 29.78 0.38
N GLN A 208 -2.67 30.36 0.43
CA GLN A 208 -2.29 31.51 -0.42
C GLN A 208 -2.35 31.19 -1.92
N GLN A 209 -2.27 29.90 -2.27
CA GLN A 209 -2.40 29.39 -3.65
C GLN A 209 -3.86 28.98 -3.98
N GLY A 210 -4.82 29.20 -3.09
CA GLY A 210 -6.21 28.79 -3.25
C GLY A 210 -6.41 27.28 -3.15
N LEU A 211 -5.53 26.56 -2.44
CA LEU A 211 -5.59 25.13 -2.21
C LEU A 211 -6.02 24.84 -0.77
N ALA A 212 -7.00 23.97 -0.59
CA ALA A 212 -7.39 23.47 0.70
C ALA A 212 -6.51 22.25 1.10
N MET A 213 -6.39 21.97 2.40
CA MET A 213 -5.88 20.69 2.88
C MET A 213 -7.02 19.78 3.30
N VAL A 214 -7.00 18.52 2.85
CA VAL A 214 -7.93 17.47 3.26
C VAL A 214 -7.14 16.43 4.08
N LEU A 215 -7.57 16.22 5.34
CA LEU A 215 -6.84 15.43 6.32
C LEU A 215 -7.62 14.15 6.69
N PRO A 216 -7.22 12.98 6.17
CA PRO A 216 -7.76 11.69 6.59
C PRO A 216 -7.18 11.23 7.92
N TRP A 217 -7.88 10.32 8.60
CA TRP A 217 -7.46 9.70 9.85
C TRP A 217 -8.02 8.28 9.98
N GLY A 218 -7.35 7.43 10.75
CA GLY A 218 -7.75 6.04 10.98
C GLY A 218 -8.13 5.72 12.42
N ASN A 219 -7.68 6.54 13.41
CA ASN A 219 -7.94 6.37 14.84
C ASN A 219 -8.12 7.70 15.55
N ALA A 220 -8.56 7.68 16.83
CA ALA A 220 -8.89 8.87 17.59
C ALA A 220 -7.71 9.82 17.81
N SER A 221 -6.49 9.32 18.00
CA SER A 221 -5.30 10.17 18.15
C SER A 221 -4.93 10.89 16.86
N GLU A 222 -5.05 10.23 15.72
CA GLU A 222 -4.87 10.82 14.40
C GLU A 222 -5.96 11.86 14.10
N GLN A 223 -7.21 11.59 14.48
CA GLN A 223 -8.31 12.55 14.36
C GLN A 223 -8.03 13.82 15.15
N ALA A 224 -7.65 13.68 16.43
CA ALA A 224 -7.32 14.83 17.28
C ALA A 224 -6.15 15.65 16.69
N ARG A 225 -5.13 14.98 16.11
CA ARG A 225 -4.04 15.64 15.40
C ARG A 225 -4.54 16.40 14.15
N ALA A 226 -5.38 15.77 13.33
CA ALA A 226 -5.98 16.42 12.16
C ALA A 226 -6.77 17.66 12.55
N GLN A 227 -7.55 17.59 13.63
CA GLN A 227 -8.33 18.71 14.16
C GLN A 227 -7.44 19.88 14.62
N ARG A 228 -6.34 19.61 15.33
CA ARG A 228 -5.39 20.66 15.74
C ARG A 228 -4.75 21.36 14.54
N ILE A 229 -4.34 20.60 13.53
CA ILE A 229 -3.79 21.16 12.29
C ILE A 229 -4.84 22.01 11.57
N ALA A 230 -6.04 21.46 11.37
CA ALA A 230 -7.13 22.13 10.66
C ALA A 230 -7.60 23.40 11.36
N SER A 231 -7.63 23.43 12.70
CA SER A 231 -8.04 24.64 13.47
C SER A 231 -7.09 25.83 13.26
N ALA A 232 -5.84 25.58 12.89
CA ALA A 232 -4.82 26.61 12.64
C ALA A 232 -4.69 26.98 11.13
N VAL A 233 -5.40 26.28 10.25
CA VAL A 233 -5.34 26.49 8.78
C VAL A 233 -6.77 26.64 8.25
N PRO A 234 -7.21 27.86 7.93
CA PRO A 234 -8.52 28.10 7.32
C PRO A 234 -8.70 27.27 6.04
N ASN A 235 -9.97 26.90 5.77
CA ASN A 235 -10.36 26.05 4.63
C ASN A 235 -9.80 24.62 4.62
N SER A 236 -9.17 24.16 5.70
CA SER A 236 -8.81 22.76 5.86
C SER A 236 -10.03 21.90 6.23
N MET A 237 -10.07 20.68 5.72
CA MET A 237 -11.16 19.74 5.98
C MET A 237 -10.63 18.48 6.65
N VAL A 238 -11.12 18.18 7.86
CA VAL A 238 -10.93 16.87 8.48
C VAL A 238 -12.01 15.94 7.96
N LEU A 239 -11.61 14.83 7.34
CA LEU A 239 -12.56 13.85 6.79
C LEU A 239 -13.30 13.11 7.91
N PRO A 240 -14.50 12.58 7.66
CA PRO A 240 -15.05 11.53 8.50
C PRO A 240 -14.18 10.27 8.42
N ARG A 241 -14.45 9.28 9.25
CA ARG A 241 -13.79 7.99 9.13
C ARG A 241 -14.24 7.31 7.83
N LEU A 242 -13.29 6.95 6.98
CA LEU A 242 -13.55 6.39 5.65
C LEU A 242 -12.98 4.97 5.52
N SER A 243 -13.54 4.18 4.60
CA SER A 243 -12.94 2.96 4.08
C SER A 243 -11.72 3.28 3.21
N LEU A 244 -10.87 2.27 2.93
CA LEU A 244 -9.76 2.47 2.00
C LEU A 244 -10.24 2.72 0.57
N ASN A 245 -11.38 2.18 0.18
CA ASN A 245 -12.02 2.45 -1.10
C ASN A 245 -12.46 3.93 -1.22
N ASP A 246 -13.12 4.47 -0.19
CA ASP A 246 -13.51 5.89 -0.18
C ASP A 246 -12.28 6.82 -0.14
N LEU A 247 -11.22 6.42 0.59
CA LEU A 247 -9.97 7.16 0.60
C LEU A 247 -9.29 7.16 -0.78
N ALA A 248 -9.33 6.04 -1.52
CA ALA A 248 -8.85 6.00 -2.90
C ALA A 248 -9.63 6.98 -3.79
N ALA A 249 -10.96 7.06 -3.63
CA ALA A 249 -11.80 8.01 -4.38
C ALA A 249 -11.49 9.47 -4.01
N VAL A 250 -11.23 9.78 -2.74
CA VAL A 250 -10.78 11.11 -2.30
C VAL A 250 -9.40 11.43 -2.90
N LEU A 251 -8.46 10.48 -2.88
CA LEU A 251 -7.14 10.68 -3.48
C LEU A 251 -7.24 10.93 -4.99
N GLY A 252 -8.09 10.17 -5.70
CA GLY A 252 -8.28 10.33 -7.15
C GLY A 252 -8.85 11.68 -7.59
N GLN A 253 -9.41 12.48 -6.67
CA GLN A 253 -9.95 13.82 -6.92
C GLN A 253 -8.99 14.94 -6.45
N ALA A 254 -7.93 14.62 -5.71
CA ALA A 254 -6.97 15.58 -5.22
C ALA A 254 -6.06 16.09 -6.35
N GLN A 255 -5.51 17.30 -6.20
CA GLN A 255 -4.50 17.81 -7.14
C GLN A 255 -3.13 17.18 -6.91
N ALA A 256 -2.82 16.87 -5.66
CA ALA A 256 -1.62 16.14 -5.25
C ALA A 256 -1.80 15.57 -3.84
N ALA A 257 -0.88 14.70 -3.43
CA ALA A 257 -0.75 14.22 -2.07
C ALA A 257 0.59 14.62 -1.46
N ILE A 258 0.56 15.03 -0.20
CA ILE A 258 1.76 15.18 0.63
C ILE A 258 1.55 14.28 1.84
N GLY A 259 2.50 13.40 2.11
CA GLY A 259 2.34 12.46 3.21
C GLY A 259 3.64 12.04 3.89
N VAL A 260 3.54 11.70 5.17
CA VAL A 260 4.62 11.01 5.86
C VAL A 260 4.72 9.56 5.38
N ASP A 261 5.77 8.84 5.78
CA ASP A 261 5.93 7.39 5.50
C ASP A 261 4.75 6.58 6.06
N THR A 262 3.73 6.42 5.24
CA THR A 262 2.46 5.72 5.54
C THR A 262 1.93 5.00 4.31
N GLY A 263 1.09 3.97 4.53
CA GLY A 263 0.48 3.24 3.41
C GLY A 263 -0.34 4.12 2.47
N LEU A 264 -0.96 5.20 2.95
CA LEU A 264 -1.77 6.09 2.11
C LEU A 264 -0.95 6.89 1.09
N VAL A 265 0.31 7.24 1.40
CA VAL A 265 1.17 7.95 0.43
C VAL A 265 1.55 7.02 -0.73
N HIS A 266 1.71 5.72 -0.46
CA HIS A 266 1.90 4.73 -1.53
C HIS A 266 0.63 4.53 -2.36
N LEU A 267 -0.56 4.60 -1.73
CA LEU A 267 -1.83 4.54 -2.46
C LEU A 267 -2.00 5.74 -3.39
N ALA A 268 -1.63 6.93 -2.93
CA ALA A 268 -1.69 8.13 -3.75
C ALA A 268 -0.84 7.99 -5.03
N ALA A 269 0.41 7.56 -4.90
CA ALA A 269 1.27 7.32 -6.04
C ALA A 269 0.81 6.16 -6.94
N ALA A 270 0.23 5.12 -6.35
CA ALA A 270 -0.33 3.98 -7.09
C ALA A 270 -1.56 4.38 -7.93
N LEU A 271 -2.26 5.45 -7.55
CA LEU A 271 -3.34 6.09 -8.30
C LEU A 271 -2.85 7.14 -9.30
N ASP A 272 -1.55 7.20 -9.54
CA ASP A 272 -0.88 8.15 -10.44
C ASP A 272 -1.06 9.64 -10.04
N LEU A 273 -1.38 9.90 -8.76
CA LEU A 273 -1.49 11.23 -8.19
C LEU A 273 -0.09 11.81 -7.94
N PRO A 274 0.19 13.07 -8.34
CA PRO A 274 1.43 13.77 -7.96
C PRO A 274 1.64 13.69 -6.43
N THR A 275 2.78 13.12 -5.99
CA THR A 275 2.96 12.74 -4.59
C THR A 275 4.31 13.16 -4.05
N VAL A 276 4.30 13.85 -2.90
CA VAL A 276 5.50 14.15 -2.11
C VAL A 276 5.46 13.32 -0.82
N ALA A 277 6.43 12.42 -0.65
CA ALA A 277 6.56 11.57 0.52
C ALA A 277 7.68 12.07 1.45
N ILE A 278 7.38 12.19 2.74
CA ILE A 278 8.26 12.73 3.77
C ILE A 278 8.74 11.58 4.67
N TYR A 279 10.06 11.41 4.75
CA TYR A 279 10.72 10.39 5.56
C TYR A 279 11.55 11.08 6.65
N THR A 280 11.31 10.69 7.91
CA THR A 280 12.02 11.23 9.09
C THR A 280 12.78 10.17 9.87
N ASP A 281 12.40 8.89 9.73
CA ASP A 281 12.96 7.75 10.49
C ASP A 281 13.20 6.51 9.62
N THR A 282 13.10 6.64 8.30
CA THR A 282 13.22 5.52 7.36
C THR A 282 14.02 5.98 6.14
N ASP A 283 14.92 5.13 5.66
CA ASP A 283 15.56 5.28 4.36
C ASP A 283 14.56 4.93 3.24
N PRO A 284 14.23 5.85 2.32
CA PRO A 284 13.28 5.59 1.25
C PRO A 284 13.83 4.68 0.13
N SER A 285 15.11 4.42 0.07
CA SER A 285 15.74 3.68 -1.05
C SER A 285 15.14 2.28 -1.28
N LEU A 286 14.70 1.61 -0.20
CA LEU A 286 14.16 0.25 -0.26
C LEU A 286 12.63 0.16 -0.26
N THR A 287 11.96 1.18 0.27
CA THR A 287 10.51 1.17 0.48
C THR A 287 9.86 2.52 0.23
N GLY A 288 10.57 3.45 -0.39
CA GLY A 288 10.04 4.76 -0.73
C GLY A 288 8.87 4.69 -1.71
N VAL A 289 8.23 5.82 -1.92
CA VAL A 289 7.17 5.90 -2.92
C VAL A 289 7.76 5.76 -4.32
N LEU A 290 7.17 4.88 -5.12
CA LEU A 290 7.41 4.75 -6.55
C LEU A 290 6.11 5.01 -7.30
N ALA A 291 6.12 5.91 -8.28
CA ALA A 291 5.04 6.09 -9.22
C ALA A 291 5.36 5.37 -10.55
N HIS A 292 4.34 5.14 -11.36
CA HIS A 292 4.53 4.65 -12.73
C HIS A 292 5.40 5.63 -13.55
N ASP A 293 5.00 6.89 -13.54
CA ASP A 293 5.82 8.01 -14.01
C ASP A 293 6.65 8.54 -12.83
N SER A 294 7.98 8.34 -12.89
CA SER A 294 8.88 8.72 -11.81
C SER A 294 8.90 10.23 -11.52
N SER A 295 8.46 11.07 -12.46
CA SER A 295 8.34 12.52 -12.28
C SER A 295 7.22 12.93 -11.34
N LYS A 296 6.23 12.05 -11.13
CA LYS A 296 5.08 12.30 -10.26
C LYS A 296 5.31 11.95 -8.80
N ALA A 297 6.47 11.44 -8.41
CA ALA A 297 6.76 11.08 -7.03
C ALA A 297 8.13 11.57 -6.57
N ILE A 298 8.17 12.28 -5.45
CA ILE A 298 9.41 12.71 -4.80
C ILE A 298 9.43 12.21 -3.36
N ASN A 299 10.54 11.56 -2.98
CA ASN A 299 10.83 11.15 -1.61
C ASN A 299 11.78 12.18 -0.99
N LEU A 300 11.38 12.82 0.10
CA LEU A 300 12.16 13.83 0.82
C LEU A 300 12.57 13.33 2.19
N GLY A 301 13.80 13.65 2.60
CA GLY A 301 14.35 13.29 3.89
C GLY A 301 14.88 11.87 3.99
N ASN A 302 15.36 11.54 5.16
CA ASN A 302 15.98 10.27 5.50
C ASN A 302 15.89 10.05 7.01
N LYS A 303 16.46 8.95 7.51
CA LYS A 303 16.52 8.68 8.93
C LYS A 303 17.25 9.80 9.68
N GLY A 304 16.54 10.45 10.63
CA GLY A 304 17.06 11.57 11.43
C GLY A 304 17.00 12.93 10.74
N GLU A 305 16.48 13.01 9.51
CA GLU A 305 16.30 14.26 8.77
C GLU A 305 14.83 14.68 8.81
N ILE A 306 14.59 15.97 9.09
CA ILE A 306 13.24 16.55 9.05
C ILE A 306 13.21 17.56 7.90
N PRO A 307 12.56 17.23 6.76
CA PRO A 307 12.47 18.15 5.62
C PRO A 307 11.82 19.48 6.01
N ALA A 308 12.40 20.59 5.55
CA ALA A 308 11.83 21.92 5.73
C ALA A 308 10.56 22.10 4.88
N VAL A 309 9.64 22.95 5.33
CA VAL A 309 8.40 23.27 4.60
C VAL A 309 8.69 23.81 3.19
N ALA A 310 9.71 24.64 3.04
CA ALA A 310 10.12 25.17 1.74
C ALA A 310 10.53 24.07 0.76
N SER A 311 11.24 23.04 1.23
CA SER A 311 11.62 21.88 0.40
C SER A 311 10.41 21.07 -0.04
N VAL A 312 9.41 20.90 0.84
CA VAL A 312 8.16 20.18 0.54
C VAL A 312 7.35 20.96 -0.49
N LEU A 313 7.25 22.29 -0.37
CA LEU A 313 6.58 23.15 -1.37
C LEU A 313 7.27 23.13 -2.72
N ALA A 314 8.61 23.19 -2.75
CA ALA A 314 9.38 23.09 -3.99
C ALA A 314 9.16 21.73 -4.68
N ALA A 315 9.17 20.63 -3.91
CA ALA A 315 8.88 19.31 -4.43
C ALA A 315 7.44 19.19 -4.96
N LEU A 316 6.45 19.74 -4.24
CA LEU A 316 5.06 19.77 -4.70
C LEU A 316 4.94 20.47 -6.06
N ASN A 317 5.56 21.63 -6.21
CA ASN A 317 5.56 22.37 -7.48
C ASN A 317 6.20 21.54 -8.61
N SER A 318 7.29 20.82 -8.30
CA SER A 318 7.98 19.97 -9.30
C SER A 318 7.10 18.81 -9.78
N VAL A 319 6.43 18.07 -8.85
CA VAL A 319 5.59 16.91 -9.23
C VAL A 319 4.26 17.32 -9.88
N SER A 320 3.82 18.56 -9.69
CA SER A 320 2.52 19.07 -10.19
C SER A 320 2.61 19.76 -11.54
N GLN A 321 3.81 19.98 -12.08
CA GLN A 321 3.98 20.58 -13.40
C GLN A 321 3.73 19.56 -14.50
N PRO A 322 2.87 19.85 -15.52
CA PRO A 322 2.83 19.03 -16.72
C PRO A 322 4.22 19.01 -17.35
N GLN A 323 4.73 17.84 -17.67
CA GLN A 323 5.93 17.77 -18.52
C GLN A 323 5.58 18.34 -19.91
N ALA A 324 6.39 19.28 -20.38
CA ALA A 324 6.27 19.90 -21.69
C ALA A 324 6.60 18.91 -22.82
#